data_d4b280f3e490d8f8e311c86083a45b45
#
_entry.id   d4b280f3e490d8f8e311c86083a45b45
#
_cell.length_a   1.000
_cell.length_b   1.000
_cell.length_c   1.000
_cell.angle_alpha   90.00
_cell.angle_beta   90.00
_cell.angle_gamma   90.00
#
_symmetry.space_group_name_H-M   'P 1'
#
loop_
_entity.id
_entity.type
_entity.pdbx_description
1 polymer ?
#
loop_
_entity_poly.entity_id
_entity_poly.type
_entity_poly.pdbx_seq_one_letter_code
_entity_poly.pdbx_strand_id
1 'polypeptide(L)'
;MSLLTVSGITLQEEKYILKDVSFTQQKLQKIALAGETGAGKSTLLQTIAGLVQPTAGEVWFDGRRAKGPAEQLMPGNPGISYLSQQFELPKFLRVEQVLKYANKLTGAEAQTLFEVCRIDHLGERRTDQLSGGERQRIALAKLLLSSPKLLLLDEPFSNLDMVHKNILKSVIQDIGERLQITCILISHDPLDTLSWADEIVVMYGGQIVQKGPPAQIYNQPANEYVAGLFGTYNLITSAGQAKAFVAAAGAKSKRKTMLIRPEKFMLNPVGLSALSGEVKTVRFFGSYSELDVQVAGSIVRVRTNVGSATAGDTVNVSLAADAVWYI
;
A
#
# COMPACT_ATOMS: atom_id res chain seq x y z
N MET A 1 24.06 2.78 -3.85
CA MET A 1 23.61 3.83 -4.81
C MET A 1 22.13 3.61 -5.08
N SER A 2 21.33 4.67 -5.09
CA SER A 2 19.88 4.58 -5.40
C SER A 2 19.68 4.12 -6.84
N LEU A 3 18.71 3.22 -7.05
CA LEU A 3 18.27 2.80 -8.39
C LEU A 3 17.40 3.88 -9.03
N LEU A 4 16.49 4.46 -8.23
CA LEU A 4 15.58 5.52 -8.64
C LEU A 4 15.75 6.74 -7.71
N THR A 5 15.80 7.93 -8.31
CA THR A 5 15.72 9.20 -7.60
C THR A 5 14.68 10.07 -8.28
N VAL A 6 13.67 10.47 -7.54
CA VAL A 6 12.62 11.41 -7.92
C VAL A 6 12.91 12.71 -7.19
N SER A 7 13.08 13.82 -7.90
CA SER A 7 13.51 15.10 -7.33
C SER A 7 12.63 16.25 -7.81
N GLY A 8 11.86 16.83 -6.89
CA GLY A 8 11.05 18.03 -7.12
C GLY A 8 9.98 17.89 -8.19
N ILE A 9 9.46 16.68 -8.42
CA ILE A 9 8.48 16.45 -9.48
C ILE A 9 7.22 17.27 -9.21
N THR A 10 6.94 18.14 -10.16
CA THR A 10 5.74 18.97 -10.19
C THR A 10 5.03 18.76 -11.52
N LEU A 11 3.72 18.57 -11.47
CA LEU A 11 2.84 18.55 -12.63
C LEU A 11 1.66 19.46 -12.36
N GLN A 12 1.53 20.50 -13.18
CA GLN A 12 0.46 21.47 -13.10
C GLN A 12 -0.26 21.54 -14.45
N GLU A 13 -1.56 21.38 -14.40
CA GLU A 13 -2.50 21.70 -15.47
C GLU A 13 -3.33 22.91 -15.03
N GLU A 14 -4.64 22.83 -14.96
CA GLU A 14 -5.46 23.86 -14.31
C GLU A 14 -5.22 23.91 -12.79
N LYS A 15 -4.93 22.74 -12.18
CA LYS A 15 -4.56 22.56 -10.77
C LYS A 15 -3.28 21.75 -10.66
N TYR A 16 -2.64 21.80 -9.49
CA TYR A 16 -1.54 20.91 -9.21
C TYR A 16 -2.04 19.46 -9.09
N ILE A 17 -1.48 18.57 -9.93
CA ILE A 17 -1.66 17.11 -9.84
C ILE A 17 -0.54 16.51 -8.98
N LEU A 18 0.69 17.00 -9.18
CA LEU A 18 1.86 16.70 -8.36
C LEU A 18 2.55 18.01 -7.96
N LYS A 19 3.02 18.10 -6.73
CA LYS A 19 3.64 19.31 -6.19
C LYS A 19 4.86 18.95 -5.36
N ASP A 20 6.05 19.21 -5.91
CA ASP A 20 7.37 19.03 -5.27
C ASP A 20 7.57 17.63 -4.65
N VAL A 21 7.30 16.59 -5.43
CA VAL A 21 7.41 15.21 -4.97
C VAL A 21 8.85 14.76 -5.08
N SER A 22 9.45 14.32 -3.95
CA SER A 22 10.84 13.86 -3.88
C SER A 22 11.00 12.63 -3.01
N PHE A 23 11.62 11.57 -3.56
CA PHE A 23 12.02 10.37 -2.82
C PHE A 23 13.08 9.59 -3.60
N THR A 24 13.69 8.62 -2.94
CA THR A 24 14.69 7.71 -3.54
C THR A 24 14.30 6.27 -3.27
N GLN A 25 14.70 5.35 -4.16
CA GLN A 25 14.52 3.91 -3.99
C GLN A 25 15.83 3.18 -4.23
N GLN A 26 16.18 2.30 -3.32
CA GLN A 26 17.33 1.41 -3.47
C GLN A 26 16.99 0.22 -4.37
N LYS A 27 18.03 -0.41 -4.94
CA LYS A 27 17.84 -1.66 -5.68
C LYS A 27 17.19 -2.70 -4.77
N LEU A 28 16.17 -3.39 -5.26
CA LEU A 28 15.36 -4.42 -4.59
C LEU A 28 14.51 -3.92 -3.41
N GLN A 29 14.55 -2.64 -3.06
CA GLN A 29 13.64 -2.07 -2.08
C GLN A 29 12.21 -2.08 -2.63
N LYS A 30 11.26 -2.53 -1.82
CA LYS A 30 9.83 -2.53 -2.13
C LYS A 30 9.18 -1.26 -1.59
N ILE A 31 8.74 -0.38 -2.48
CA ILE A 31 8.02 0.84 -2.10
C ILE A 31 6.53 0.68 -2.42
N ALA A 32 5.66 1.00 -1.45
CA ALA A 32 4.24 1.16 -1.68
C ALA A 32 3.84 2.64 -1.68
N LEU A 33 3.06 3.06 -2.67
CA LEU A 33 2.41 4.37 -2.69
C LEU A 33 0.98 4.23 -2.17
N ALA A 34 0.66 4.95 -1.11
CA ALA A 34 -0.66 4.97 -0.48
C ALA A 34 -1.28 6.38 -0.52
N GLY A 35 -2.60 6.46 -0.47
CA GLY A 35 -3.34 7.72 -0.49
C GLY A 35 -4.71 7.54 -1.13
N GLU A 36 -5.59 8.52 -0.95
CA GLU A 36 -6.93 8.49 -1.53
C GLU A 36 -6.91 8.55 -3.07
N THR A 37 -8.04 8.23 -3.68
CA THR A 37 -8.22 8.41 -5.13
C THR A 37 -8.06 9.90 -5.49
N GLY A 38 -7.29 10.18 -6.54
CA GLY A 38 -6.97 11.54 -6.94
C GLY A 38 -5.75 12.16 -6.23
N ALA A 39 -5.06 11.45 -5.31
CA ALA A 39 -3.85 11.97 -4.65
C ALA A 39 -2.61 12.08 -5.57
N GLY A 40 -2.71 11.71 -6.85
CA GLY A 40 -1.62 11.81 -7.83
C GLY A 40 -0.74 10.58 -7.98
N LYS A 41 -1.05 9.46 -7.33
CA LYS A 41 -0.22 8.24 -7.31
C LYS A 41 0.05 7.65 -8.69
N SER A 42 -1.00 7.41 -9.49
CA SER A 42 -0.87 6.85 -10.85
C SER A 42 -0.11 7.80 -11.76
N THR A 43 -0.37 9.11 -11.65
CA THR A 43 0.35 10.15 -12.40
C THR A 43 1.84 10.17 -12.05
N LEU A 44 2.18 9.98 -10.76
CA LEU A 44 3.56 9.87 -10.32
C LEU A 44 4.26 8.64 -10.94
N LEU A 45 3.60 7.46 -10.93
CA LEU A 45 4.16 6.27 -11.59
C LEU A 45 4.34 6.48 -13.11
N GLN A 46 3.35 7.09 -13.77
CA GLN A 46 3.45 7.40 -15.20
C GLN A 46 4.59 8.39 -15.49
N THR A 47 4.79 9.38 -14.63
CA THR A 47 5.94 10.32 -14.74
C THR A 47 7.26 9.58 -14.59
N ILE A 48 7.39 8.68 -13.61
CA ILE A 48 8.58 7.84 -13.42
C ILE A 48 8.81 6.93 -14.64
N ALA A 49 7.75 6.38 -15.20
CA ALA A 49 7.81 5.56 -16.42
C ALA A 49 8.19 6.35 -17.68
N GLY A 50 8.16 7.69 -17.65
CA GLY A 50 8.38 8.55 -18.81
C GLY A 50 7.18 8.61 -19.77
N LEU A 51 5.97 8.38 -19.25
CA LEU A 51 4.71 8.42 -19.99
C LEU A 51 3.99 9.77 -19.83
N VAL A 52 4.31 10.51 -18.78
CA VAL A 52 3.77 11.84 -18.48
C VAL A 52 4.94 12.81 -18.31
N GLN A 53 4.84 13.99 -18.95
CA GLN A 53 5.85 15.04 -18.86
C GLN A 53 5.61 15.86 -17.60
N PRO A 54 6.54 15.91 -16.63
CA PRO A 54 6.42 16.82 -15.50
C PRO A 54 6.64 18.27 -15.96
N THR A 55 6.02 19.23 -15.28
CA THR A 55 6.22 20.67 -15.49
C THR A 55 7.57 21.12 -14.92
N ALA A 56 8.01 20.49 -13.81
CA ALA A 56 9.30 20.73 -13.19
C ALA A 56 9.81 19.49 -12.46
N GLY A 57 11.08 19.48 -12.11
CA GLY A 57 11.75 18.37 -11.44
C GLY A 57 12.31 17.34 -12.40
N GLU A 58 12.96 16.33 -11.85
CA GLU A 58 13.67 15.30 -12.63
C GLU A 58 13.52 13.91 -12.02
N VAL A 59 13.52 12.91 -12.89
CA VAL A 59 13.61 11.50 -12.52
C VAL A 59 14.96 10.96 -12.99
N TRP A 60 15.71 10.33 -12.09
CA TRP A 60 16.95 9.62 -12.38
C TRP A 60 16.78 8.14 -12.12
N PHE A 61 17.09 7.32 -13.11
CA PHE A 61 16.99 5.88 -13.06
C PHE A 61 18.29 5.23 -13.51
N ASP A 62 18.84 4.34 -12.69
CA ASP A 62 20.09 3.61 -12.96
C ASP A 62 21.23 4.54 -13.43
N GLY A 63 21.38 5.68 -12.75
CA GLY A 63 22.40 6.70 -13.01
C GLY A 63 22.15 7.56 -14.26
N ARG A 64 20.99 7.45 -14.91
CA ARG A 64 20.62 8.25 -16.10
C ARG A 64 19.35 9.03 -15.87
N ARG A 65 19.26 10.24 -16.41
CA ARG A 65 18.02 11.01 -16.38
C ARG A 65 16.97 10.33 -17.26
N ALA A 66 15.82 10.03 -16.66
CA ALA A 66 14.66 9.52 -17.38
C ALA A 66 14.00 10.65 -18.17
N LYS A 67 13.79 10.42 -19.47
CA LYS A 67 13.19 11.42 -20.38
C LYS A 67 11.67 11.30 -20.38
N GLY A 68 10.99 12.43 -20.44
CA GLY A 68 9.55 12.49 -20.63
C GLY A 68 9.15 12.44 -22.11
N PRO A 69 7.82 12.37 -22.40
CA PRO A 69 7.33 12.25 -23.77
C PRO A 69 7.62 13.46 -24.66
N ALA A 70 7.86 14.64 -24.09
CA ALA A 70 8.26 15.82 -24.85
C ALA A 70 9.73 15.78 -25.33
N GLU A 71 10.54 14.86 -24.80
CA GLU A 71 11.98 14.78 -25.05
C GLU A 71 12.37 13.58 -25.94
N GLN A 72 11.43 12.71 -26.31
CA GLN A 72 11.68 11.52 -27.10
C GLN A 72 10.45 11.08 -27.91
N LEU A 73 10.70 10.48 -29.09
CA LEU A 73 9.62 10.06 -30.00
C LEU A 73 8.79 8.90 -29.44
N MET A 74 9.40 7.99 -28.71
CA MET A 74 8.71 6.85 -28.10
C MET A 74 8.65 7.05 -26.58
N PRO A 75 7.45 7.21 -26.00
CA PRO A 75 7.31 7.32 -24.55
C PRO A 75 7.82 6.09 -23.81
N GLY A 76 8.34 6.31 -22.60
CA GLY A 76 8.84 5.25 -21.73
C GLY A 76 10.35 5.20 -21.60
N ASN A 77 10.85 4.71 -20.49
CA ASN A 77 12.28 4.64 -20.20
C ASN A 77 12.77 3.18 -20.26
N PRO A 78 13.86 2.88 -20.97
CA PRO A 78 14.43 1.54 -21.00
C PRO A 78 14.73 1.02 -19.59
N GLY A 79 14.32 -0.22 -19.30
CA GLY A 79 14.52 -0.85 -17.98
C GLY A 79 13.44 -0.51 -16.94
N ILE A 80 12.46 0.33 -17.27
CA ILE A 80 11.25 0.57 -16.45
C ILE A 80 10.05 -0.03 -17.18
N SER A 81 9.27 -0.86 -16.49
CA SER A 81 7.98 -1.37 -17.00
C SER A 81 6.85 -0.89 -16.10
N TYR A 82 5.74 -0.49 -16.73
CA TYR A 82 4.55 0.02 -16.04
C TYR A 82 3.34 -0.86 -16.36
N LEU A 83 2.73 -1.46 -15.33
CA LEU A 83 1.45 -2.15 -15.41
C LEU A 83 0.36 -1.17 -14.97
N SER A 84 -0.45 -0.72 -15.92
CA SER A 84 -1.60 0.14 -15.63
C SER A 84 -2.74 -0.65 -15.00
N GLN A 85 -3.60 0.04 -14.26
CA GLN A 85 -4.84 -0.52 -13.72
C GLN A 85 -5.74 -1.12 -14.83
N GLN A 86 -5.77 -0.47 -16.00
CA GLN A 86 -6.46 -0.95 -17.20
C GLN A 86 -5.43 -1.48 -18.19
N PHE A 87 -5.07 -2.75 -18.05
CA PHE A 87 -4.20 -3.42 -19.02
C PHE A 87 -5.03 -4.17 -20.04
N GLU A 88 -4.60 -4.11 -21.29
CA GLU A 88 -5.23 -4.85 -22.38
C GLU A 88 -4.25 -5.85 -22.99
N LEU A 89 -4.73 -7.05 -23.20
CA LEU A 89 -4.07 -8.05 -24.04
C LEU A 89 -4.68 -8.00 -25.45
N PRO A 90 -3.89 -8.25 -26.51
CA PRO A 90 -4.42 -8.43 -27.85
C PRO A 90 -5.51 -9.51 -27.85
N LYS A 91 -6.69 -9.20 -28.39
CA LYS A 91 -7.81 -10.15 -28.44
C LYS A 91 -7.55 -11.25 -29.46
N PHE A 92 -8.09 -12.45 -29.20
CA PHE A 92 -8.11 -13.59 -30.11
C PHE A 92 -6.75 -14.22 -30.45
N LEU A 93 -5.65 -13.79 -29.83
CA LEU A 93 -4.35 -14.44 -29.96
C LEU A 93 -4.18 -15.54 -28.90
N ARG A 94 -3.35 -16.53 -29.18
CA ARG A 94 -2.89 -17.47 -28.14
C ARG A 94 -1.90 -16.75 -27.22
N VAL A 95 -1.88 -17.18 -25.96
CA VAL A 95 -0.95 -16.62 -24.95
C VAL A 95 0.50 -16.73 -25.41
N GLU A 96 0.91 -17.88 -25.94
CA GLU A 96 2.25 -18.08 -26.49
C GLU A 96 2.62 -17.07 -27.58
N GLN A 97 1.68 -16.69 -28.43
CA GLN A 97 1.91 -15.68 -29.47
C GLN A 97 2.14 -14.30 -28.87
N VAL A 98 1.29 -13.92 -27.89
CA VAL A 98 1.42 -12.62 -27.17
C VAL A 98 2.78 -12.52 -26.46
N LEU A 99 3.21 -13.60 -25.81
CA LEU A 99 4.47 -13.65 -25.09
C LEU A 99 5.68 -13.71 -26.04
N LYS A 100 5.59 -14.45 -27.13
CA LYS A 100 6.65 -14.55 -28.15
C LYS A 100 7.01 -13.20 -28.76
N TYR A 101 6.02 -12.36 -29.07
CA TYR A 101 6.26 -11.03 -29.65
C TYR A 101 6.95 -10.06 -28.67
N ALA A 102 6.78 -10.26 -27.36
CA ALA A 102 7.39 -9.41 -26.32
C ALA A 102 8.76 -9.92 -25.84
N ASN A 103 9.11 -11.17 -26.16
CA ASN A 103 10.23 -11.86 -25.55
C ASN A 103 11.59 -11.33 -26.05
N LYS A 104 12.40 -10.86 -25.12
CA LYS A 104 13.83 -10.49 -25.31
C LYS A 104 14.79 -11.39 -24.51
N LEU A 105 14.27 -12.41 -23.82
CA LEU A 105 15.01 -13.34 -22.96
C LEU A 105 15.42 -14.59 -23.73
N THR A 106 16.39 -15.31 -23.19
CA THR A 106 16.68 -16.68 -23.63
C THR A 106 15.53 -17.63 -23.28
N GLY A 107 15.49 -18.81 -23.92
CA GLY A 107 14.44 -19.79 -23.66
C GLY A 107 14.38 -20.22 -22.16
N ALA A 108 15.53 -20.40 -21.51
CA ALA A 108 15.59 -20.79 -20.11
C ALA A 108 15.11 -19.67 -19.16
N GLU A 109 15.50 -18.42 -19.41
CA GLU A 109 15.03 -17.26 -18.64
C GLU A 109 13.53 -17.03 -18.80
N ALA A 110 13.02 -17.14 -20.03
CA ALA A 110 11.58 -17.05 -20.32
C ALA A 110 10.79 -18.14 -19.60
N GLN A 111 11.29 -19.39 -19.58
CA GLN A 111 10.64 -20.48 -18.88
C GLN A 111 10.58 -20.23 -17.36
N THR A 112 11.67 -19.79 -16.75
CA THR A 112 11.70 -19.38 -15.33
C THR A 112 10.68 -18.28 -15.04
N LEU A 113 10.56 -17.31 -15.94
CA LEU A 113 9.58 -16.22 -15.81
C LEU A 113 8.14 -16.74 -15.89
N PHE A 114 7.84 -17.68 -16.80
CA PHE A 114 6.51 -18.26 -16.92
C PHE A 114 6.12 -19.06 -15.67
N GLU A 115 7.06 -19.80 -15.08
CA GLU A 115 6.87 -20.48 -13.79
C GLU A 115 6.60 -19.49 -12.66
N VAL A 116 7.39 -18.43 -12.55
CA VAL A 116 7.20 -17.35 -11.56
C VAL A 116 5.81 -16.71 -11.71
N CYS A 117 5.40 -16.41 -12.94
CA CYS A 117 4.08 -15.85 -13.22
C CYS A 117 2.95 -16.88 -13.15
N ARG A 118 3.25 -18.18 -13.01
CA ARG A 118 2.29 -19.29 -12.98
C ARG A 118 1.39 -19.33 -14.21
N ILE A 119 1.98 -19.21 -15.39
CA ILE A 119 1.29 -19.16 -16.68
C ILE A 119 1.78 -20.23 -17.67
N ASP A 120 2.70 -21.07 -17.31
CA ASP A 120 3.31 -22.14 -18.11
C ASP A 120 2.27 -23.04 -18.79
N HIS A 121 1.15 -23.33 -18.10
CA HIS A 121 0.04 -24.15 -18.58
C HIS A 121 -0.98 -23.39 -19.47
N LEU A 122 -0.80 -22.09 -19.69
CA LEU A 122 -1.77 -21.24 -20.39
C LEU A 122 -1.41 -20.96 -21.86
N GLY A 123 -0.27 -21.43 -22.34
CA GLY A 123 0.31 -21.07 -23.64
C GLY A 123 -0.64 -21.23 -24.82
N GLU A 124 -1.39 -22.33 -24.89
CA GLU A 124 -2.31 -22.64 -25.99
C GLU A 124 -3.66 -21.92 -25.90
N ARG A 125 -4.02 -21.39 -24.72
CA ARG A 125 -5.30 -20.70 -24.53
C ARG A 125 -5.34 -19.36 -25.27
N ARG A 126 -6.51 -18.98 -25.72
CA ARG A 126 -6.75 -17.66 -26.30
C ARG A 126 -6.97 -16.62 -25.21
N THR A 127 -6.53 -15.40 -25.47
CA THR A 127 -6.64 -14.28 -24.53
C THR A 127 -8.07 -13.92 -24.15
N ASP A 128 -9.04 -14.18 -25.00
CA ASP A 128 -10.48 -13.98 -24.74
C ASP A 128 -11.11 -15.07 -23.85
N GLN A 129 -10.42 -16.19 -23.62
CA GLN A 129 -10.86 -17.32 -22.80
C GLN A 129 -10.28 -17.32 -21.38
N LEU A 130 -9.51 -16.29 -21.02
CA LEU A 130 -8.82 -16.20 -19.75
C LEU A 130 -9.68 -15.55 -18.66
N SER A 131 -9.54 -16.01 -17.42
CA SER A 131 -10.05 -15.32 -16.25
C SER A 131 -9.35 -13.96 -16.06
N GLY A 132 -9.94 -13.08 -15.24
CA GLY A 132 -9.34 -11.78 -14.91
C GLY A 132 -7.92 -11.90 -14.34
N GLY A 133 -7.73 -12.82 -13.38
CA GLY A 133 -6.43 -13.07 -12.77
C GLY A 133 -5.40 -13.69 -13.74
N GLU A 134 -5.82 -14.59 -14.62
CA GLU A 134 -4.94 -15.15 -15.67
C GLU A 134 -4.49 -14.06 -16.64
N ARG A 135 -5.41 -13.22 -17.12
CA ARG A 135 -5.08 -12.08 -18.00
C ARG A 135 -4.07 -11.16 -17.35
N GLN A 136 -4.22 -10.89 -16.07
CA GLN A 136 -3.31 -10.01 -15.32
C GLN A 136 -1.91 -10.59 -15.17
N ARG A 137 -1.79 -11.90 -14.86
CA ARG A 137 -0.49 -12.58 -14.80
C ARG A 137 0.19 -12.63 -16.18
N ILE A 138 -0.56 -12.82 -17.26
CA ILE A 138 0.00 -12.78 -18.61
C ILE A 138 0.43 -11.37 -19.01
N ALA A 139 -0.34 -10.32 -18.66
CA ALA A 139 0.06 -8.94 -18.89
C ALA A 139 1.36 -8.60 -18.13
N LEU A 140 1.46 -9.05 -16.88
CA LEU A 140 2.67 -8.93 -16.07
C LEU A 140 3.85 -9.66 -16.70
N ALA A 141 3.68 -10.93 -17.09
CA ALA A 141 4.72 -11.70 -17.78
C ALA A 141 5.19 -11.04 -19.07
N LYS A 142 4.26 -10.51 -19.87
CA LYS A 142 4.58 -9.74 -21.08
C LYS A 142 5.50 -8.55 -20.80
N LEU A 143 5.27 -7.82 -19.72
CA LEU A 143 6.14 -6.69 -19.34
C LEU A 143 7.52 -7.16 -18.88
N LEU A 144 7.57 -8.26 -18.12
CA LEU A 144 8.80 -8.84 -17.59
C LEU A 144 9.71 -9.43 -18.66
N LEU A 145 9.16 -9.86 -19.80
CA LEU A 145 9.94 -10.36 -20.95
C LEU A 145 10.85 -9.30 -21.57
N SER A 146 10.65 -8.01 -21.25
CA SER A 146 11.58 -6.93 -21.62
C SER A 146 12.79 -6.81 -20.69
N SER A 147 12.90 -7.67 -19.66
CA SER A 147 13.94 -7.65 -18.63
C SER A 147 14.07 -6.29 -17.91
N PRO A 148 12.99 -5.76 -17.29
CA PRO A 148 13.06 -4.50 -16.59
C PRO A 148 13.86 -4.62 -15.28
N LYS A 149 14.52 -3.52 -14.88
CA LYS A 149 15.14 -3.39 -13.54
C LYS A 149 14.17 -2.81 -12.52
N LEU A 150 13.14 -2.07 -12.98
CA LEU A 150 12.09 -1.46 -12.17
C LEU A 150 10.71 -1.78 -12.74
N LEU A 151 9.85 -2.32 -11.90
CA LEU A 151 8.46 -2.63 -12.21
C LEU A 151 7.54 -1.71 -11.40
N LEU A 152 6.71 -0.97 -12.11
CA LEU A 152 5.71 -0.07 -11.55
C LEU A 152 4.34 -0.72 -11.69
N LEU A 153 3.64 -0.94 -10.57
CA LEU A 153 2.37 -1.66 -10.48
C LEU A 153 1.27 -0.72 -10.00
N ASP A 154 0.35 -0.36 -10.87
CA ASP A 154 -0.75 0.53 -10.56
C ASP A 154 -2.03 -0.27 -10.27
N GLU A 155 -2.34 -0.40 -8.99
CA GLU A 155 -3.49 -1.15 -8.46
C GLU A 155 -3.63 -2.58 -9.05
N PRO A 156 -2.57 -3.40 -9.01
CA PRO A 156 -2.58 -4.71 -9.66
C PRO A 156 -3.58 -5.71 -9.05
N PHE A 157 -4.11 -5.43 -7.85
CA PHE A 157 -5.04 -6.32 -7.14
C PHE A 157 -6.50 -5.91 -7.31
N SER A 158 -6.78 -4.81 -8.01
CA SER A 158 -8.15 -4.33 -8.21
C SER A 158 -8.99 -5.35 -9.01
N ASN A 159 -10.27 -5.47 -8.63
CA ASN A 159 -11.24 -6.36 -9.28
C ASN A 159 -10.90 -7.86 -9.25
N LEU A 160 -10.01 -8.31 -8.35
CA LEU A 160 -9.75 -9.72 -8.12
C LEU A 160 -10.49 -10.22 -6.86
N ASP A 161 -11.00 -11.44 -6.92
CA ASP A 161 -11.41 -12.15 -5.72
C ASP A 161 -10.19 -12.52 -4.85
N MET A 162 -10.44 -12.94 -3.62
CA MET A 162 -9.40 -13.22 -2.63
C MET A 162 -8.42 -14.30 -3.09
N VAL A 163 -8.86 -15.32 -3.81
CA VAL A 163 -8.01 -16.42 -4.28
C VAL A 163 -7.02 -15.90 -5.33
N HIS A 164 -7.52 -15.21 -6.35
CA HIS A 164 -6.69 -14.64 -7.41
C HIS A 164 -5.77 -13.53 -6.90
N LYS A 165 -6.25 -12.72 -5.92
CA LYS A 165 -5.45 -11.70 -5.24
C LYS A 165 -4.24 -12.32 -4.52
N ASN A 166 -4.45 -13.40 -3.77
CA ASN A 166 -3.36 -14.09 -3.05
C ASN A 166 -2.34 -14.72 -4.01
N ILE A 167 -2.81 -15.30 -5.12
CA ILE A 167 -1.92 -15.82 -6.16
C ILE A 167 -1.04 -14.70 -6.73
N LEU A 168 -1.65 -13.56 -7.09
CA LEU A 168 -0.90 -12.45 -7.68
C LEU A 168 0.07 -11.80 -6.69
N LYS A 169 -0.29 -11.70 -5.40
CA LYS A 169 0.63 -11.26 -4.34
C LYS A 169 1.88 -12.13 -4.28
N SER A 170 1.70 -13.46 -4.29
CA SER A 170 2.83 -14.40 -4.31
C SER A 170 3.68 -14.25 -5.58
N VAL A 171 3.07 -14.04 -6.74
CA VAL A 171 3.79 -13.76 -8.00
C VAL A 171 4.63 -12.48 -7.89
N ILE A 172 4.09 -11.39 -7.36
CA ILE A 172 4.82 -10.12 -7.18
C ILE A 172 5.97 -10.28 -6.17
N GLN A 173 5.77 -11.09 -5.12
CA GLN A 173 6.85 -11.46 -4.19
C GLN A 173 7.98 -12.20 -4.92
N ASP A 174 7.64 -13.26 -5.66
CA ASP A 174 8.58 -14.08 -6.42
C ASP A 174 9.34 -13.26 -7.49
N ILE A 175 8.72 -12.26 -8.12
CA ILE A 175 9.38 -11.33 -9.06
C ILE A 175 10.53 -10.58 -8.36
N GLY A 176 10.28 -10.05 -7.18
CA GLY A 176 11.33 -9.37 -6.41
C GLY A 176 12.46 -10.30 -5.99
N GLU A 177 12.12 -11.49 -5.47
CA GLU A 177 13.07 -12.42 -4.86
C GLU A 177 13.82 -13.28 -5.90
N ARG A 178 13.12 -13.86 -6.88
CA ARG A 178 13.69 -14.79 -7.85
C ARG A 178 14.20 -14.12 -9.11
N LEU A 179 13.50 -13.09 -9.60
CA LEU A 179 13.91 -12.35 -10.80
C LEU A 179 14.74 -11.10 -10.48
N GLN A 180 14.90 -10.75 -9.19
CA GLN A 180 15.71 -9.63 -8.71
C GLN A 180 15.29 -8.29 -9.34
N ILE A 181 13.97 -8.06 -9.46
CA ILE A 181 13.38 -6.84 -10.01
C ILE A 181 12.89 -5.94 -8.88
N THR A 182 13.26 -4.67 -8.92
CA THR A 182 12.78 -3.65 -7.98
C THR A 182 11.34 -3.27 -8.30
N CYS A 183 10.50 -3.08 -7.29
CA CYS A 183 9.06 -2.82 -7.49
C CYS A 183 8.59 -1.58 -6.75
N ILE A 184 7.69 -0.81 -7.40
CA ILE A 184 6.81 0.17 -6.74
C ILE A 184 5.37 -0.29 -6.96
N LEU A 185 4.57 -0.32 -5.89
CA LEU A 185 3.19 -0.80 -5.89
C LEU A 185 2.24 0.30 -5.41
N ILE A 186 1.17 0.57 -6.16
CA ILE A 186 0.00 1.29 -5.66
C ILE A 186 -1.04 0.26 -5.23
N SER A 187 -1.53 0.38 -4.00
CA SER A 187 -2.75 -0.30 -3.55
C SER A 187 -3.52 0.60 -2.59
N HIS A 188 -4.84 0.51 -2.66
CA HIS A 188 -5.75 1.17 -1.72
C HIS A 188 -6.08 0.28 -0.50
N ASP A 189 -5.69 -0.99 -0.51
CA ASP A 189 -5.85 -1.90 0.61
C ASP A 189 -4.64 -1.82 1.56
N PRO A 190 -4.83 -1.37 2.82
CA PRO A 190 -3.74 -1.30 3.79
C PRO A 190 -3.00 -2.62 4.00
N LEU A 191 -3.70 -3.75 3.92
CA LEU A 191 -3.11 -5.07 4.11
C LEU A 191 -2.14 -5.44 2.99
N ASP A 192 -2.35 -4.90 1.78
CA ASP A 192 -1.43 -5.13 0.67
C ASP A 192 -0.13 -4.37 0.86
N THR A 193 -0.22 -3.14 1.38
CA THR A 193 0.94 -2.26 1.54
C THR A 193 1.73 -2.54 2.80
N LEU A 194 1.04 -2.70 3.94
CA LEU A 194 1.67 -2.94 5.25
C LEU A 194 2.46 -4.26 5.32
N SER A 195 1.96 -5.30 4.64
CA SER A 195 2.59 -6.63 4.69
C SER A 195 3.70 -6.84 3.65
N TRP A 196 3.77 -5.99 2.62
CA TRP A 196 4.65 -6.19 1.48
C TRP A 196 5.81 -5.20 1.39
N ALA A 197 5.58 -3.93 1.73
CA ALA A 197 6.54 -2.87 1.48
C ALA A 197 7.66 -2.82 2.53
N ASP A 198 8.86 -2.42 2.10
CA ASP A 198 9.94 -2.00 3.00
C ASP A 198 9.75 -0.54 3.42
N GLU A 199 9.20 0.28 2.52
CA GLU A 199 8.86 1.68 2.78
C GLU A 199 7.52 2.03 2.15
N ILE A 200 6.70 2.78 2.88
CA ILE A 200 5.44 3.34 2.38
C ILE A 200 5.61 4.85 2.20
N VAL A 201 5.21 5.34 1.03
CA VAL A 201 5.12 6.77 0.71
C VAL A 201 3.64 7.14 0.66
N VAL A 202 3.20 7.98 1.57
CA VAL A 202 1.80 8.42 1.66
C VAL A 202 1.65 9.76 0.96
N MET A 203 0.71 9.82 0.02
CA MET A 203 0.41 11.02 -0.77
C MET A 203 -0.97 11.60 -0.43
N TYR A 204 -1.04 12.92 -0.39
CA TYR A 204 -2.27 13.70 -0.26
C TYR A 204 -2.16 14.99 -1.06
N GLY A 205 -3.18 15.31 -1.87
CA GLY A 205 -3.22 16.55 -2.65
C GLY A 205 -1.98 16.77 -3.56
N GLY A 206 -1.45 15.69 -4.13
CA GLY A 206 -0.27 15.74 -5.01
C GLY A 206 1.08 15.83 -4.29
N GLN A 207 1.12 15.76 -2.96
CA GLN A 207 2.34 15.87 -2.14
C GLN A 207 2.58 14.62 -1.30
N ILE A 208 3.84 14.39 -0.91
CA ILE A 208 4.17 13.38 0.10
C ILE A 208 3.91 13.99 1.49
N VAL A 209 3.01 13.37 2.25
CA VAL A 209 2.67 13.80 3.61
C VAL A 209 3.40 13.01 4.69
N GLN A 210 3.77 11.77 4.39
CA GLN A 210 4.61 10.94 5.26
C GLN A 210 5.29 9.84 4.43
N LYS A 211 6.50 9.44 4.83
CA LYS A 211 7.16 8.24 4.34
C LYS A 211 7.89 7.54 5.46
N GLY A 212 8.00 6.23 5.39
CA GLY A 212 8.70 5.41 6.39
C GLY A 212 8.34 3.94 6.31
N PRO A 213 8.95 3.12 7.18
CA PRO A 213 8.61 1.70 7.29
C PRO A 213 7.14 1.49 7.68
N PRO A 214 6.50 0.38 7.25
CA PRO A 214 5.09 0.10 7.52
C PRO A 214 4.70 0.25 8.99
N ALA A 215 5.51 -0.27 9.91
CA ALA A 215 5.26 -0.18 11.35
C ALA A 215 5.24 1.28 11.86
N GLN A 216 6.10 2.15 11.32
CA GLN A 216 6.11 3.56 11.67
C GLN A 216 4.86 4.27 11.13
N ILE A 217 4.51 4.04 9.86
CA ILE A 217 3.31 4.64 9.25
C ILE A 217 2.05 4.27 10.02
N TYR A 218 1.92 3.00 10.44
CA TYR A 218 0.76 2.50 11.17
C TYR A 218 0.68 3.03 12.60
N ASN A 219 1.80 2.96 13.36
CA ASN A 219 1.81 3.27 14.79
C ASN A 219 2.07 4.77 15.08
N GLN A 220 2.69 5.49 14.14
CA GLN A 220 3.13 6.87 14.29
C GLN A 220 2.68 7.73 13.10
N PRO A 221 1.37 7.76 12.78
CA PRO A 221 0.88 8.56 11.66
C PRO A 221 1.13 10.05 11.92
N ALA A 222 1.52 10.77 10.86
CA ALA A 222 1.80 12.20 10.94
C ALA A 222 0.54 13.04 11.24
N ASN A 223 -0.62 12.54 10.83
CA ASN A 223 -1.92 13.18 11.02
C ASN A 223 -3.06 12.16 10.93
N GLU A 224 -4.28 12.64 11.14
CA GLU A 224 -5.50 11.84 11.11
C GLU A 224 -5.76 11.19 9.73
N TYR A 225 -5.44 11.88 8.64
CA TYR A 225 -5.55 11.34 7.29
C TYR A 225 -4.72 10.06 7.11
N VAL A 226 -3.44 10.13 7.48
CA VAL A 226 -2.55 8.95 7.42
C VAL A 226 -3.07 7.83 8.33
N ALA A 227 -3.53 8.17 9.54
CA ALA A 227 -4.09 7.17 10.44
C ALA A 227 -5.27 6.42 9.81
N GLY A 228 -6.20 7.16 9.18
CA GLY A 228 -7.40 6.63 8.55
C GLY A 228 -7.14 5.76 7.33
N LEU A 229 -6.09 6.04 6.56
CA LEU A 229 -5.70 5.21 5.41
C LEU A 229 -5.32 3.78 5.80
N PHE A 230 -4.74 3.58 6.99
CA PHE A 230 -4.20 2.27 7.40
C PHE A 230 -5.07 1.52 8.40
N GLY A 231 -6.24 2.01 8.73
CA GLY A 231 -7.20 1.30 9.55
C GLY A 231 -7.90 2.17 10.59
N THR A 232 -8.72 1.54 11.38
CA THR A 232 -9.52 2.19 12.43
C THR A 232 -8.61 2.76 13.52
N TYR A 233 -9.02 3.88 14.08
CA TYR A 233 -8.35 4.54 15.19
C TYR A 233 -9.39 5.21 16.12
N ASN A 234 -8.97 5.52 17.34
CA ASN A 234 -9.69 6.35 18.29
C ASN A 234 -9.00 7.68 18.41
N LEU A 235 -9.75 8.78 18.36
CA LEU A 235 -9.24 10.13 18.52
C LEU A 235 -9.80 10.74 19.81
N ILE A 236 -8.92 11.06 20.75
CA ILE A 236 -9.30 11.65 22.03
C ILE A 236 -8.80 13.09 22.07
N THR A 237 -9.74 14.02 21.93
CA THR A 237 -9.49 15.47 21.84
C THR A 237 -9.71 16.19 23.17
N SER A 238 -10.59 15.65 24.06
CA SER A 238 -10.93 16.24 25.34
C SER A 238 -9.80 16.09 26.37
N ALA A 239 -9.34 17.17 26.94
CA ALA A 239 -8.28 17.16 27.96
C ALA A 239 -8.63 16.35 29.21
N GLY A 240 -9.93 16.30 29.61
CA GLY A 240 -10.41 15.49 30.74
C GLY A 240 -10.33 14.00 30.46
N GLN A 241 -10.75 13.59 29.28
CA GLN A 241 -10.70 12.19 28.83
C GLN A 241 -9.27 11.73 28.62
N ALA A 242 -8.44 12.57 27.96
CA ALA A 242 -7.02 12.30 27.80
C ALA A 242 -6.33 12.08 29.15
N LYS A 243 -6.63 12.89 30.17
CA LYS A 243 -6.10 12.68 31.52
C LYS A 243 -6.51 11.34 32.12
N ALA A 244 -7.78 10.92 31.96
CA ALA A 244 -8.25 9.65 32.47
C ALA A 244 -7.51 8.46 31.82
N PHE A 245 -7.40 8.45 30.49
CA PHE A 245 -6.67 7.40 29.76
C PHE A 245 -5.16 7.40 30.04
N VAL A 246 -4.54 8.58 30.13
CA VAL A 246 -3.11 8.73 30.45
C VAL A 246 -2.81 8.28 31.88
N ALA A 247 -3.68 8.57 32.83
CA ALA A 247 -3.54 8.09 34.22
C ALA A 247 -3.62 6.56 34.27
N ALA A 248 -4.59 5.96 33.53
CA ALA A 248 -4.71 4.51 33.40
C ALA A 248 -3.50 3.85 32.71
N ALA A 249 -2.86 4.53 31.77
CA ALA A 249 -1.67 4.04 31.07
C ALA A 249 -0.35 4.32 31.78
N GLY A 250 -0.34 5.05 32.91
CA GLY A 250 0.88 5.47 33.60
C GLY A 250 1.77 6.42 32.79
N ALA A 251 1.24 7.08 31.76
CA ALA A 251 1.94 7.94 30.84
C ALA A 251 1.86 9.43 31.25
N LYS A 252 2.67 10.30 30.62
CA LYS A 252 2.57 11.76 30.84
C LYS A 252 1.70 12.39 29.75
N SER A 253 0.67 13.14 30.14
CA SER A 253 -0.18 13.87 29.20
C SER A 253 0.60 14.98 28.49
N LYS A 254 0.56 14.95 27.14
CA LYS A 254 0.97 16.08 26.29
C LYS A 254 -0.30 16.81 25.84
N ARG A 255 -0.26 18.14 25.68
CA ARG A 255 -1.40 18.95 25.22
C ARG A 255 -1.63 18.75 23.69
N LYS A 256 -1.85 17.52 23.25
CA LYS A 256 -2.08 17.18 21.84
C LYS A 256 -3.21 16.16 21.76
N THR A 257 -3.82 16.07 20.60
CA THR A 257 -4.81 15.05 20.28
C THR A 257 -4.17 13.67 20.37
N MET A 258 -4.81 12.76 21.14
CA MET A 258 -4.33 11.39 21.30
C MET A 258 -4.96 10.49 20.25
N LEU A 259 -4.15 9.76 19.54
CA LEU A 259 -4.56 8.72 18.62
C LEU A 259 -4.20 7.37 19.19
N ILE A 260 -5.18 6.45 19.23
CA ILE A 260 -5.02 5.13 19.81
C ILE A 260 -5.64 4.10 18.85
N ARG A 261 -4.87 3.08 18.48
CA ARG A 261 -5.37 1.95 17.69
C ARG A 261 -6.26 1.04 18.54
N PRO A 262 -7.35 0.46 17.98
CA PRO A 262 -8.29 -0.39 18.72
C PRO A 262 -7.65 -1.59 19.43
N GLU A 263 -6.64 -2.19 18.86
CA GLU A 263 -5.88 -3.32 19.42
C GLU A 263 -4.90 -2.94 20.55
N LYS A 264 -4.71 -1.67 20.81
CA LYS A 264 -3.87 -1.17 21.91
C LYS A 264 -4.65 -1.06 23.24
N PHE A 265 -5.96 -1.23 23.19
CA PHE A 265 -6.77 -1.33 24.39
C PHE A 265 -6.74 -2.76 24.96
N MET A 266 -6.74 -2.87 26.27
CA MET A 266 -6.82 -4.13 27.01
C MET A 266 -8.14 -4.16 27.78
N LEU A 267 -8.88 -5.26 27.68
CA LEU A 267 -10.11 -5.50 28.44
C LEU A 267 -9.79 -6.29 29.72
N ASN A 268 -10.41 -5.86 30.83
CA ASN A 268 -10.34 -6.51 32.13
C ASN A 268 -8.90 -6.90 32.55
N PRO A 269 -7.92 -5.99 32.44
CA PRO A 269 -6.54 -6.32 32.75
C PRO A 269 -6.36 -6.57 34.24
N VAL A 270 -5.55 -7.56 34.59
CA VAL A 270 -5.21 -7.86 35.99
C VAL A 270 -4.05 -6.97 36.43
N GLY A 271 -4.20 -6.30 37.59
CA GLY A 271 -3.13 -5.53 38.22
C GLY A 271 -2.77 -4.19 37.54
N LEU A 272 -3.56 -3.74 36.59
CA LEU A 272 -3.38 -2.44 35.93
C LEU A 272 -4.52 -1.48 36.29
N SER A 273 -4.23 -0.18 36.32
CA SER A 273 -5.26 0.84 36.39
C SER A 273 -6.14 0.77 35.16
N ALA A 274 -7.45 0.74 35.33
CA ALA A 274 -8.41 0.63 34.25
C ALA A 274 -9.60 1.57 34.46
N LEU A 275 -10.24 1.95 33.36
CA LEU A 275 -11.47 2.75 33.38
C LEU A 275 -12.67 1.83 33.16
N SER A 276 -13.67 1.91 34.03
CA SER A 276 -14.91 1.18 33.83
C SER A 276 -15.72 1.77 32.68
N GLY A 277 -16.30 0.92 31.83
CA GLY A 277 -17.11 1.29 30.70
C GLY A 277 -18.19 0.26 30.40
N GLU A 278 -19.18 0.67 29.63
CA GLU A 278 -20.29 -0.17 29.17
C GLU A 278 -20.13 -0.49 27.69
N VAL A 279 -20.23 -1.76 27.32
CA VAL A 279 -20.20 -2.21 25.91
C VAL A 279 -21.53 -1.83 25.26
N LYS A 280 -21.48 -0.95 24.26
CA LYS A 280 -22.66 -0.51 23.50
C LYS A 280 -22.94 -1.39 22.30
N THR A 281 -21.90 -1.79 21.56
CA THR A 281 -22.02 -2.68 20.39
C THR A 281 -20.87 -3.66 20.31
N VAL A 282 -21.15 -4.83 19.72
CA VAL A 282 -20.18 -5.86 19.41
C VAL A 282 -20.26 -6.16 17.92
N ARG A 283 -19.12 -6.11 17.20
CA ARG A 283 -19.03 -6.48 15.79
C ARG A 283 -18.05 -7.64 15.62
N PHE A 284 -18.52 -8.69 14.98
CA PHE A 284 -17.72 -9.89 14.73
C PHE A 284 -17.00 -9.80 13.35
N PHE A 285 -15.68 -10.03 13.35
CA PHE A 285 -14.81 -10.02 12.17
C PHE A 285 -14.10 -11.37 11.93
N GLY A 286 -14.68 -12.46 12.34
CA GLY A 286 -14.12 -13.80 12.21
C GLY A 286 -13.06 -14.10 13.27
N SER A 287 -11.84 -13.61 13.13
CA SER A 287 -10.72 -13.86 14.06
C SER A 287 -10.72 -12.94 15.29
N TYR A 288 -11.48 -11.86 15.29
CA TYR A 288 -11.57 -10.90 16.39
C TYR A 288 -12.95 -10.26 16.45
N SER A 289 -13.24 -9.58 17.55
CA SER A 289 -14.39 -8.70 17.69
C SER A 289 -13.96 -7.26 17.94
N GLU A 290 -14.72 -6.30 17.42
CA GLU A 290 -14.60 -4.88 17.79
C GLU A 290 -15.79 -4.48 18.66
N LEU A 291 -15.49 -3.89 19.82
CA LEU A 291 -16.44 -3.37 20.77
C LEU A 291 -16.45 -1.86 20.72
N ASP A 292 -17.62 -1.23 20.67
CA ASP A 292 -17.76 0.18 21.02
C ASP A 292 -18.09 0.25 22.51
N VAL A 293 -17.16 0.81 23.30
CA VAL A 293 -17.26 0.89 24.76
C VAL A 293 -17.41 2.34 25.19
N GLN A 294 -18.46 2.64 25.96
CA GLN A 294 -18.67 3.96 26.55
C GLN A 294 -17.79 4.10 27.79
N VAL A 295 -16.72 4.87 27.71
CA VAL A 295 -15.72 5.10 28.76
C VAL A 295 -15.47 6.59 28.96
N ALA A 296 -15.51 7.07 30.19
CA ALA A 296 -15.19 8.46 30.56
C ALA A 296 -15.93 9.52 29.68
N GLY A 297 -17.17 9.24 29.30
CA GLY A 297 -17.99 10.14 28.48
C GLY A 297 -17.74 10.09 26.96
N SER A 298 -16.89 9.19 26.47
CA SER A 298 -16.66 8.94 25.05
C SER A 298 -16.91 7.49 24.67
N ILE A 299 -17.18 7.24 23.40
CA ILE A 299 -17.16 5.91 22.84
C ILE A 299 -15.78 5.63 22.29
N VAL A 300 -15.13 4.57 22.77
CA VAL A 300 -13.87 4.07 22.23
C VAL A 300 -14.10 2.72 21.58
N ARG A 301 -13.43 2.50 20.46
CA ARG A 301 -13.39 1.21 19.76
C ARG A 301 -12.24 0.38 20.27
N VAL A 302 -12.55 -0.81 20.71
CA VAL A 302 -11.61 -1.78 21.30
C VAL A 302 -11.64 -3.05 20.46
N ARG A 303 -10.48 -3.54 20.03
CA ARG A 303 -10.35 -4.84 19.36
C ARG A 303 -9.97 -5.88 20.39
N THR A 304 -10.68 -7.00 20.38
CA THR A 304 -10.49 -8.07 21.36
C THR A 304 -10.75 -9.44 20.74
N ASN A 305 -10.44 -10.50 21.49
CA ASN A 305 -10.79 -11.86 21.09
C ASN A 305 -12.31 -12.05 21.02
N VAL A 306 -12.74 -12.98 20.16
CA VAL A 306 -14.16 -13.34 20.03
C VAL A 306 -14.71 -13.83 21.36
N GLY A 307 -15.92 -13.38 21.71
CA GLY A 307 -16.62 -13.83 22.93
C GLY A 307 -16.14 -13.18 24.22
N SER A 308 -15.29 -12.14 24.17
CA SER A 308 -14.76 -11.47 25.37
C SER A 308 -15.80 -10.66 26.13
N ALA A 309 -16.86 -10.19 25.48
CA ALA A 309 -17.95 -9.41 26.06
C ALA A 309 -19.17 -9.38 25.14
N THR A 310 -20.34 -9.06 25.71
CA THR A 310 -21.61 -8.84 25.02
C THR A 310 -22.11 -7.39 25.22
N ALA A 311 -23.06 -6.96 24.39
CA ALA A 311 -23.65 -5.63 24.54
C ALA A 311 -24.38 -5.53 25.91
N GLY A 312 -24.17 -4.44 26.63
CA GLY A 312 -24.67 -4.20 27.98
C GLY A 312 -23.69 -4.60 29.09
N ASP A 313 -22.63 -5.36 28.78
CA ASP A 313 -21.66 -5.74 29.80
C ASP A 313 -20.85 -4.52 30.28
N THR A 314 -20.55 -4.54 31.58
CA THR A 314 -19.58 -3.62 32.17
C THR A 314 -18.18 -4.22 32.07
N VAL A 315 -17.26 -3.51 31.44
CA VAL A 315 -15.86 -3.94 31.22
C VAL A 315 -14.90 -2.90 31.75
N ASN A 316 -13.72 -3.34 32.14
CA ASN A 316 -12.62 -2.45 32.51
C ASN A 316 -11.68 -2.31 31.30
N VAL A 317 -11.40 -1.06 30.91
CA VAL A 317 -10.56 -0.74 29.75
C VAL A 317 -9.28 -0.05 30.23
N SER A 318 -8.13 -0.57 29.81
CA SER A 318 -6.81 0.01 30.04
C SER A 318 -6.04 0.15 28.74
N LEU A 319 -4.89 0.82 28.79
CA LEU A 319 -3.97 1.01 27.69
C LEU A 319 -2.59 0.48 28.04
N ALA A 320 -1.92 -0.13 27.05
CA ALA A 320 -0.47 -0.37 27.16
C ALA A 320 0.31 0.95 27.23
N ALA A 321 1.45 0.95 27.90
CA ALA A 321 2.25 2.18 28.11
C ALA A 321 2.70 2.87 26.80
N ASP A 322 2.89 2.09 25.73
CA ASP A 322 3.28 2.53 24.38
C ASP A 322 2.10 2.76 23.42
N ALA A 323 0.86 2.68 23.94
CA ALA A 323 -0.35 2.66 23.14
C ALA A 323 -0.73 4.02 22.51
N VAL A 324 -0.21 5.10 23.09
CA VAL A 324 -0.66 6.47 22.78
C VAL A 324 0.28 7.14 21.80
N TRP A 325 -0.24 7.57 20.68
CA TRP A 325 0.42 8.46 19.73
C TRP A 325 -0.24 9.86 19.78
N TYR A 326 0.53 10.90 19.55
CA TYR A 326 0.05 12.29 19.58
C TYR A 326 0.21 12.94 18.22
N ILE A 327 -0.88 13.47 17.68
CA ILE A 327 -0.93 14.19 16.39
C ILE A 327 -1.36 15.66 16.58
#